data_a8e172f8d6f8f219e27dd3ca4d53bd60
#
_entry.id   a8e172f8d6f8f219e27dd3ca4d53bd60
#
_cell.length_a   1.000
_cell.length_b   1.000
_cell.length_c   1.000
_cell.angle_alpha   90.00
_cell.angle_beta   90.00
_cell.angle_gamma   90.00
#
_symmetry.space_group_name_H-M   'P 1'
#
loop_
_entity.id
_entity.type
_entity.pdbx_description
1 polymer ?
#
loop_
_entity_poly.entity_id
_entity_poly.type
_entity_poly.pdbx_seq_one_letter_code
_entity_poly.pdbx_strand_id
1 'polypeptide(L)'
;MGKLITFEGLDGSGKTSVLEGVHKKLEEAGKTVLVLREPGSTKLGEEIRTLVKSDTPRAKLAETLLFSAARADLVEHIIRPSLKHYDVILMDRYIDSTTAYQAYGHQQDVQTITGINRSVVGLAMPDLTIVVTTPLATALKRISKRGAADRFETDQAFLKRVEKGYKEIIKSDPDRVKSVKNDKLPKAIDEAFDLVMQSLKRRKQHKRQSLAVLAKAEDGRFKAIVGRIGRDDNDKPTLLINEIKRVNGRKVLADHAWLAYGRELAKVGTLLPGDIIEFDGKVEPYEHVGKNGKTYQEFGINDIKKVVLIKAVRVKKNKDDFAREDLTYLDAILDDKLFEERLSRYLRYVTAMIHKYF
;
A
#
# COMPACT_ATOMS: atom_id res chain seq x y z
N MET A 1 9.45 -10.05 -11.62
CA MET A 1 8.54 -9.97 -10.49
C MET A 1 7.17 -9.64 -11.04
N GLY A 2 6.14 -10.41 -10.66
CA GLY A 2 4.78 -10.24 -11.13
C GLY A 2 4.18 -8.88 -10.79
N LYS A 3 3.01 -8.60 -11.33
CA LYS A 3 2.25 -7.37 -11.13
C LYS A 3 1.04 -7.62 -10.24
N LEU A 4 0.79 -6.72 -9.29
CA LEU A 4 -0.41 -6.72 -8.47
C LEU A 4 -1.43 -5.74 -9.08
N ILE A 5 -2.54 -6.27 -9.57
CA ILE A 5 -3.61 -5.51 -10.20
C ILE A 5 -4.88 -5.67 -9.36
N THR A 6 -5.50 -4.57 -8.98
CA THR A 6 -6.71 -4.61 -8.16
C THR A 6 -7.94 -4.15 -8.94
N PHE A 7 -9.05 -4.82 -8.71
CA PHE A 7 -10.36 -4.47 -9.25
C PHE A 7 -11.22 -3.91 -8.13
N GLU A 8 -11.70 -2.71 -8.34
CA GLU A 8 -12.40 -1.91 -7.37
C GLU A 8 -13.74 -1.40 -7.91
N GLY A 9 -14.59 -0.89 -7.06
CA GLY A 9 -15.88 -0.31 -7.45
C GLY A 9 -17.00 -0.69 -6.49
N LEU A 10 -18.15 -0.06 -6.68
CA LEU A 10 -19.35 -0.33 -5.91
C LEU A 10 -19.81 -1.79 -6.05
N ASP A 11 -20.52 -2.29 -5.06
CA ASP A 11 -21.27 -3.52 -5.22
C ASP A 11 -22.30 -3.35 -6.34
N GLY A 12 -22.51 -4.41 -7.12
CA GLY A 12 -23.34 -4.32 -8.33
C GLY A 12 -22.67 -3.64 -9.54
N SER A 13 -21.45 -3.09 -9.43
CA SER A 13 -20.74 -2.52 -10.59
C SER A 13 -20.35 -3.56 -11.64
N GLY A 14 -20.28 -4.85 -11.25
CA GLY A 14 -19.84 -5.94 -12.12
C GLY A 14 -18.33 -6.16 -12.14
N LYS A 15 -17.60 -5.65 -11.11
CA LYS A 15 -16.15 -5.80 -11.01
C LYS A 15 -15.68 -7.25 -11.09
N THR A 16 -16.35 -8.17 -10.40
CA THR A 16 -16.01 -9.62 -10.39
C THR A 16 -16.12 -10.20 -11.81
N SER A 17 -17.20 -9.91 -12.53
CA SER A 17 -17.35 -10.40 -13.92
C SER A 17 -16.31 -9.81 -14.88
N VAL A 18 -15.92 -8.54 -14.67
CA VAL A 18 -14.83 -7.92 -15.45
C VAL A 18 -13.50 -8.60 -15.11
N LEU A 19 -13.21 -8.82 -13.82
CA LEU A 19 -12.01 -9.51 -13.36
C LEU A 19 -11.92 -10.93 -13.95
N GLU A 20 -13.00 -11.71 -13.88
CA GLU A 20 -13.06 -13.07 -14.43
C GLU A 20 -12.82 -13.08 -15.96
N GLY A 21 -13.40 -12.13 -16.67
CA GLY A 21 -13.17 -11.99 -18.10
C GLY A 21 -11.73 -11.62 -18.44
N VAL A 22 -11.12 -10.72 -17.66
CA VAL A 22 -9.70 -10.36 -17.78
C VAL A 22 -8.80 -11.53 -17.45
N HIS A 23 -9.12 -12.28 -16.38
CA HIS A 23 -8.39 -13.49 -16.00
C HIS A 23 -8.30 -14.46 -17.17
N LYS A 24 -9.46 -14.83 -17.76
CA LYS A 24 -9.51 -15.74 -18.92
C LYS A 24 -8.65 -15.24 -20.09
N LYS A 25 -8.76 -13.97 -20.45
CA LYS A 25 -7.96 -13.39 -21.54
C LYS A 25 -6.46 -13.39 -21.25
N LEU A 26 -6.05 -13.22 -19.99
CA LEU A 26 -4.64 -13.29 -19.60
C LEU A 26 -4.10 -14.71 -19.72
N GLU A 27 -4.87 -15.72 -19.31
CA GLU A 27 -4.51 -17.13 -19.49
C GLU A 27 -4.41 -17.49 -20.98
N GLU A 28 -5.37 -17.07 -21.81
CA GLU A 28 -5.33 -17.22 -23.28
C GLU A 28 -4.11 -16.52 -23.90
N ALA A 29 -3.62 -15.44 -23.29
CA ALA A 29 -2.38 -14.75 -23.66
C ALA A 29 -1.11 -15.39 -23.07
N GLY A 30 -1.21 -16.57 -22.46
CA GLY A 30 -0.10 -17.33 -21.91
C GLY A 30 0.51 -16.74 -20.61
N LYS A 31 -0.28 -15.98 -19.83
CA LYS A 31 0.14 -15.42 -18.55
C LYS A 31 -0.21 -16.35 -17.40
N THR A 32 0.70 -16.47 -16.43
CA THR A 32 0.41 -17.12 -15.16
C THR A 32 -0.30 -16.15 -14.23
N VAL A 33 -1.54 -16.48 -13.83
CA VAL A 33 -2.41 -15.59 -13.07
C VAL A 33 -2.84 -16.22 -11.76
N LEU A 34 -2.79 -15.45 -10.67
CA LEU A 34 -3.38 -15.81 -9.38
C LEU A 34 -4.54 -14.84 -9.09
N VAL A 35 -5.71 -15.37 -8.79
CA VAL A 35 -6.89 -14.58 -8.41
C VAL A 35 -7.10 -14.66 -6.91
N LEU A 36 -7.21 -13.51 -6.26
CA LEU A 36 -7.44 -13.37 -4.83
C LEU A 36 -8.57 -12.37 -4.56
N ARG A 37 -9.12 -12.38 -3.33
CA ARG A 37 -10.17 -11.43 -2.91
C ARG A 37 -9.96 -10.93 -1.49
N GLU A 38 -10.45 -9.75 -1.20
CA GLU A 38 -10.52 -9.20 0.16
C GLU A 38 -11.96 -8.80 0.56
N PRO A 39 -12.28 -9.01 1.87
CA PRO A 39 -11.58 -9.88 2.80
C PRO A 39 -11.73 -11.34 2.40
N GLY A 40 -10.69 -12.17 2.70
CA GLY A 40 -10.68 -13.58 2.33
C GLY A 40 -9.33 -14.06 1.81
N SER A 41 -9.35 -15.21 1.11
CA SER A 41 -8.18 -15.86 0.49
C SER A 41 -7.13 -16.38 1.49
N THR A 42 -7.32 -16.20 2.79
CA THR A 42 -6.59 -16.87 3.89
C THR A 42 -7.60 -17.36 4.91
N LYS A 43 -7.21 -18.29 5.78
CA LYS A 43 -8.10 -18.77 6.84
C LYS A 43 -8.57 -17.62 7.73
N LEU A 44 -7.65 -16.81 8.24
CA LEU A 44 -7.96 -15.62 9.03
C LEU A 44 -8.83 -14.63 8.24
N GLY A 45 -8.51 -14.40 6.97
CA GLY A 45 -9.29 -13.52 6.10
C GLY A 45 -10.74 -13.97 5.91
N GLU A 46 -11.01 -15.28 5.79
CA GLU A 46 -12.39 -15.81 5.69
C GLU A 46 -13.15 -15.71 7.03
N GLU A 47 -12.49 -15.93 8.16
CA GLU A 47 -13.07 -15.72 9.49
C GLU A 47 -13.45 -14.24 9.69
N ILE A 48 -12.56 -13.32 9.34
CA ILE A 48 -12.82 -11.87 9.37
C ILE A 48 -13.95 -11.53 8.40
N ARG A 49 -13.99 -12.10 7.19
CA ARG A 49 -15.09 -11.91 6.23
C ARG A 49 -16.44 -12.26 6.84
N THR A 50 -16.52 -13.40 7.52
CA THR A 50 -17.72 -13.84 8.21
C THR A 50 -18.12 -12.83 9.30
N LEU A 51 -17.16 -12.40 10.10
CA LEU A 51 -17.36 -11.42 11.16
C LEU A 51 -17.83 -10.06 10.63
N VAL A 52 -17.17 -9.50 9.61
CA VAL A 52 -17.56 -8.18 9.07
C VAL A 52 -18.91 -8.19 8.35
N LYS A 53 -19.36 -9.34 7.87
CA LYS A 53 -20.69 -9.52 7.28
C LYS A 53 -21.80 -9.76 8.30
N SER A 54 -21.47 -10.15 9.52
CA SER A 54 -22.44 -10.35 10.58
C SER A 54 -23.04 -9.02 11.07
N ASP A 55 -24.21 -9.10 11.71
CA ASP A 55 -24.88 -7.95 12.32
C ASP A 55 -24.28 -7.52 13.66
N THR A 56 -23.17 -8.11 14.09
CA THR A 56 -22.48 -7.76 15.33
C THR A 56 -22.13 -6.27 15.32
N PRO A 57 -22.64 -5.46 16.25
CA PRO A 57 -22.33 -4.03 16.33
C PRO A 57 -20.83 -3.83 16.56
N ARG A 58 -20.26 -2.87 15.85
CA ARG A 58 -18.83 -2.54 15.98
C ARG A 58 -18.56 -1.09 15.68
N ALA A 59 -17.52 -0.55 16.33
CA ALA A 59 -17.03 0.79 16.04
C ALA A 59 -16.47 0.85 14.62
N LYS A 60 -16.60 1.99 13.95
CA LYS A 60 -16.11 2.20 12.57
C LYS A 60 -14.60 1.90 12.43
N LEU A 61 -13.80 2.31 13.42
CA LEU A 61 -12.36 2.04 13.42
C LEU A 61 -12.06 0.54 13.60
N ALA A 62 -12.79 -0.15 14.48
CA ALA A 62 -12.65 -1.59 14.66
C ALA A 62 -12.90 -2.35 13.35
N GLU A 63 -13.93 -1.97 12.60
CA GLU A 63 -14.20 -2.53 11.27
C GLU A 63 -13.04 -2.29 10.29
N THR A 64 -12.49 -1.06 10.25
CA THR A 64 -11.30 -0.75 9.44
C THR A 64 -10.11 -1.63 9.80
N LEU A 65 -9.88 -1.84 11.09
CA LEU A 65 -8.77 -2.67 11.58
C LEU A 65 -8.97 -4.16 11.27
N LEU A 66 -10.19 -4.65 11.26
CA LEU A 66 -10.50 -6.02 10.82
C LEU A 66 -10.13 -6.21 9.33
N PHE A 67 -10.56 -5.31 8.45
CA PHE A 67 -10.13 -5.36 7.04
C PHE A 67 -8.61 -5.28 6.90
N SER A 68 -7.97 -4.44 7.71
CA SER A 68 -6.52 -4.28 7.70
C SER A 68 -5.78 -5.51 8.21
N ALA A 69 -6.31 -6.21 9.21
CA ALA A 69 -5.77 -7.47 9.73
C ALA A 69 -5.85 -8.59 8.67
N ALA A 70 -7.01 -8.76 8.02
CA ALA A 70 -7.18 -9.72 6.92
C ALA A 70 -6.17 -9.45 5.78
N ARG A 71 -5.96 -8.16 5.45
CA ARG A 71 -5.00 -7.74 4.43
C ARG A 71 -3.56 -8.00 4.83
N ALA A 72 -3.18 -7.73 6.08
CA ALA A 72 -1.84 -7.99 6.57
C ALA A 72 -1.46 -9.46 6.41
N ASP A 73 -2.36 -10.35 6.81
CA ASP A 73 -2.19 -11.79 6.69
C ASP A 73 -2.06 -12.23 5.22
N LEU A 74 -2.95 -11.72 4.36
CA LEU A 74 -2.95 -12.00 2.92
C LEU A 74 -1.66 -11.51 2.23
N VAL A 75 -1.19 -10.32 2.58
CA VAL A 75 0.03 -9.73 2.02
C VAL A 75 1.25 -10.55 2.38
N GLU A 76 1.38 -10.93 3.65
CA GLU A 76 2.57 -11.65 4.13
C GLU A 76 2.63 -13.08 3.60
N HIS A 77 1.50 -13.81 3.72
CA HIS A 77 1.51 -15.25 3.46
C HIS A 77 1.23 -15.61 2.00
N ILE A 78 0.55 -14.74 1.23
CA ILE A 78 0.16 -15.09 -0.14
C ILE A 78 0.71 -14.08 -1.16
N ILE A 79 0.41 -12.78 -1.05
CA ILE A 79 0.73 -11.83 -2.13
C ILE A 79 2.23 -11.73 -2.35
N ARG A 80 3.02 -11.46 -1.31
CA ARG A 80 4.48 -11.29 -1.44
C ARG A 80 5.19 -12.53 -1.97
N PRO A 81 4.93 -13.74 -1.48
CA PRO A 81 5.52 -14.95 -2.07
C PRO A 81 5.11 -15.14 -3.54
N SER A 82 3.81 -14.97 -3.84
CA SER A 82 3.25 -15.24 -5.17
C SER A 82 3.75 -14.27 -6.25
N LEU A 83 4.09 -13.04 -5.91
CA LEU A 83 4.69 -12.07 -6.85
C LEU A 83 6.01 -12.55 -7.48
N LYS A 84 6.63 -13.61 -6.95
CA LYS A 84 7.84 -14.23 -7.51
C LYS A 84 7.52 -15.30 -8.55
N HIS A 85 6.30 -15.85 -8.53
CA HIS A 85 5.92 -17.04 -9.28
C HIS A 85 4.88 -16.78 -10.37
N TYR A 86 4.05 -15.75 -10.21
CA TYR A 86 3.00 -15.38 -11.14
C TYR A 86 3.37 -14.12 -11.93
N ASP A 87 2.93 -14.04 -13.20
CA ASP A 87 3.03 -12.83 -14.00
C ASP A 87 2.11 -11.74 -13.44
N VAL A 88 0.92 -12.14 -13.00
CA VAL A 88 -0.13 -11.24 -12.52
C VAL A 88 -0.84 -11.83 -11.30
N ILE A 89 -1.06 -11.01 -10.29
CA ILE A 89 -2.02 -11.26 -9.22
C ILE A 89 -3.20 -10.32 -9.44
N LEU A 90 -4.40 -10.86 -9.63
CA LEU A 90 -5.65 -10.11 -9.71
C LEU A 90 -6.34 -10.13 -8.36
N MET A 91 -6.72 -8.96 -7.85
CA MET A 91 -7.41 -8.81 -6.57
C MET A 91 -8.82 -8.29 -6.77
N ASP A 92 -9.84 -8.99 -6.26
CA ASP A 92 -11.17 -8.41 -6.07
C ASP A 92 -11.19 -7.66 -4.73
N ARG A 93 -11.09 -6.35 -4.79
CA ARG A 93 -10.89 -5.38 -3.70
C ARG A 93 -9.49 -5.43 -3.06
N TYR A 94 -9.07 -4.25 -2.58
CA TYR A 94 -7.83 -4.05 -1.83
C TYR A 94 -7.90 -2.72 -1.05
N ILE A 95 -6.77 -1.99 -0.96
CA ILE A 95 -6.65 -0.74 -0.19
C ILE A 95 -7.63 0.36 -0.61
N ASP A 96 -7.96 0.43 -1.90
CA ASP A 96 -8.81 1.50 -2.42
C ASP A 96 -10.28 1.28 -2.01
N SER A 97 -10.72 0.02 -1.81
CA SER A 97 -12.00 -0.27 -1.15
C SER A 97 -12.05 0.26 0.28
N THR A 98 -11.02 0.01 1.10
CA THR A 98 -10.98 0.54 2.47
C THR A 98 -11.01 2.06 2.47
N THR A 99 -10.28 2.70 1.57
CA THR A 99 -10.33 4.17 1.44
C THR A 99 -11.73 4.63 1.05
N ALA A 100 -12.38 4.01 0.06
CA ALA A 100 -13.70 4.42 -0.41
C ALA A 100 -14.80 4.19 0.63
N TYR A 101 -14.81 2.99 1.26
CA TYR A 101 -15.88 2.58 2.18
C TYR A 101 -15.69 3.16 3.59
N GLN A 102 -14.49 3.03 4.19
CA GLN A 102 -14.27 3.45 5.55
C GLN A 102 -13.97 4.96 5.65
N ALA A 103 -13.10 5.51 4.77
CA ALA A 103 -12.83 6.93 4.84
C ALA A 103 -14.02 7.77 4.33
N TYR A 104 -14.43 7.56 3.08
CA TYR A 104 -15.51 8.36 2.50
C TYR A 104 -16.90 7.88 2.94
N GLY A 105 -17.20 6.60 2.85
CA GLY A 105 -18.51 6.02 3.21
C GLY A 105 -18.86 6.27 4.66
N HIS A 106 -18.03 5.80 5.59
CA HIS A 106 -18.20 5.97 7.03
C HIS A 106 -17.70 7.32 7.57
N GLN A 107 -17.16 8.20 6.71
CA GLN A 107 -16.68 9.54 7.06
C GLN A 107 -15.58 9.52 8.14
N GLN A 108 -14.67 8.55 8.06
CA GLN A 108 -13.46 8.52 8.87
C GLN A 108 -12.37 9.39 8.23
N ASP A 109 -11.36 9.79 9.01
CA ASP A 109 -10.26 10.61 8.50
C ASP A 109 -9.47 9.89 7.39
N VAL A 110 -9.42 10.52 6.21
CA VAL A 110 -8.77 9.95 5.02
C VAL A 110 -7.27 9.72 5.26
N GLN A 111 -6.61 10.60 6.00
CA GLN A 111 -5.17 10.46 6.27
C GLN A 111 -4.89 9.26 7.17
N THR A 112 -5.70 9.08 8.20
CA THR A 112 -5.62 7.91 9.09
C THR A 112 -5.82 6.61 8.32
N ILE A 113 -6.88 6.51 7.51
CA ILE A 113 -7.18 5.29 6.75
C ILE A 113 -6.09 4.97 5.72
N THR A 114 -5.63 5.97 4.99
CA THR A 114 -4.54 5.77 4.01
C THR A 114 -3.20 5.45 4.69
N GLY A 115 -2.95 5.99 5.88
CA GLY A 115 -1.80 5.65 6.71
C GLY A 115 -1.82 4.19 7.14
N ILE A 116 -2.96 3.69 7.65
CA ILE A 116 -3.16 2.27 8.00
C ILE A 116 -2.93 1.38 6.77
N ASN A 117 -3.56 1.71 5.65
CA ASN A 117 -3.40 0.95 4.41
C ASN A 117 -1.92 0.83 4.00
N ARG A 118 -1.18 1.94 3.98
CA ARG A 118 0.24 1.96 3.63
C ARG A 118 1.09 1.13 4.59
N SER A 119 0.82 1.23 5.89
CA SER A 119 1.55 0.45 6.91
C SER A 119 1.38 -1.06 6.72
N VAL A 120 0.16 -1.48 6.38
CA VAL A 120 -0.19 -2.89 6.19
C VAL A 120 0.41 -3.48 4.92
N VAL A 121 0.30 -2.78 3.80
CA VAL A 121 0.74 -3.36 2.51
C VAL A 121 2.24 -3.18 2.23
N GLY A 122 2.86 -2.14 2.80
CA GLY A 122 4.28 -1.86 2.57
C GLY A 122 4.62 -1.81 1.06
N LEU A 123 5.45 -2.75 0.61
CA LEU A 123 5.85 -2.86 -0.80
C LEU A 123 4.81 -3.54 -1.71
N ALA A 124 3.74 -4.11 -1.14
CA ALA A 124 2.67 -4.74 -1.91
C ALA A 124 1.59 -3.71 -2.33
N MET A 125 2.02 -2.51 -2.72
CA MET A 125 1.14 -1.54 -3.36
C MET A 125 0.71 -2.03 -4.74
N PRO A 126 -0.56 -1.81 -5.15
CA PRO A 126 -1.01 -2.16 -6.49
C PRO A 126 -0.18 -1.46 -7.58
N ASP A 127 0.23 -2.19 -8.60
CA ASP A 127 0.83 -1.61 -9.80
C ASP A 127 -0.22 -0.88 -10.66
N LEU A 128 -1.47 -1.36 -10.62
CA LEU A 128 -2.62 -0.78 -11.28
C LEU A 128 -3.88 -1.09 -10.47
N THR A 129 -4.75 -0.12 -10.31
CA THR A 129 -6.12 -0.29 -9.80
C THR A 129 -7.11 0.02 -10.91
N ILE A 130 -8.02 -0.89 -11.18
CA ILE A 130 -9.12 -0.72 -12.14
C ILE A 130 -10.40 -0.51 -11.36
N VAL A 131 -10.92 0.70 -11.37
CA VAL A 131 -12.22 1.03 -10.77
C VAL A 131 -13.32 0.80 -11.81
N VAL A 132 -14.07 -0.28 -11.63
CA VAL A 132 -15.22 -0.60 -12.49
C VAL A 132 -16.40 0.28 -12.09
N THR A 133 -16.80 1.16 -12.98
CA THR A 133 -17.86 2.14 -12.76
C THR A 133 -19.15 1.77 -13.49
N THR A 134 -20.28 2.03 -12.83
CA THR A 134 -21.63 1.93 -13.42
C THR A 134 -22.53 2.95 -12.72
N PRO A 135 -23.60 3.45 -13.35
CA PRO A 135 -24.56 4.33 -12.67
C PRO A 135 -25.10 3.67 -11.40
N LEU A 136 -25.16 4.42 -10.29
CA LEU A 136 -25.60 3.90 -8.99
C LEU A 136 -26.96 3.20 -9.07
N ALA A 137 -27.92 3.76 -9.82
CA ALA A 137 -29.23 3.15 -10.04
C ALA A 137 -29.12 1.74 -10.67
N THR A 138 -28.18 1.57 -11.62
CA THR A 138 -27.92 0.26 -12.26
C THR A 138 -27.28 -0.71 -11.26
N ALA A 139 -26.34 -0.23 -10.45
CA ALA A 139 -25.72 -1.04 -9.41
C ALA A 139 -26.77 -1.54 -8.39
N LEU A 140 -27.59 -0.65 -7.87
CA LEU A 140 -28.68 -0.99 -6.94
C LEU A 140 -29.68 -1.99 -7.55
N LYS A 141 -30.08 -1.81 -8.81
CA LYS A 141 -30.94 -2.77 -9.52
C LYS A 141 -30.30 -4.16 -9.65
N ARG A 142 -28.99 -4.24 -9.82
CA ARG A 142 -28.25 -5.52 -9.88
C ARG A 142 -28.17 -6.17 -8.50
N ILE A 143 -27.95 -5.38 -7.44
CA ILE A 143 -27.93 -5.84 -6.05
C ILE A 143 -29.30 -6.44 -5.68
N SER A 144 -30.39 -5.71 -5.92
CA SER A 144 -31.73 -6.19 -5.57
C SER A 144 -32.15 -7.48 -6.28
N LYS A 145 -31.58 -7.76 -7.45
CA LYS A 145 -31.83 -9.02 -8.19
C LYS A 145 -31.08 -10.24 -7.61
N ARG A 146 -30.04 -10.02 -6.81
CA ARG A 146 -29.22 -11.11 -6.21
C ARG A 146 -29.82 -11.70 -4.93
N GLY A 147 -30.88 -11.10 -4.39
CA GLY A 147 -31.50 -11.51 -3.13
C GLY A 147 -31.16 -10.55 -1.98
N ALA A 148 -30.97 -11.08 -0.76
CA ALA A 148 -30.69 -10.26 0.40
C ALA A 148 -29.48 -9.36 0.21
N ALA A 149 -29.70 -8.05 0.35
CA ALA A 149 -28.64 -7.05 0.32
C ALA A 149 -27.73 -7.19 1.55
N ASP A 150 -26.43 -7.05 1.35
CA ASP A 150 -25.46 -6.92 2.45
C ASP A 150 -25.70 -5.60 3.20
N ARG A 151 -25.30 -5.53 4.46
CA ARG A 151 -25.47 -4.33 5.31
C ARG A 151 -24.85 -3.05 4.72
N PHE A 152 -23.86 -3.19 3.85
CA PHE A 152 -23.25 -2.06 3.13
C PHE A 152 -24.02 -1.64 1.87
N GLU A 153 -24.97 -2.44 1.43
CA GLU A 153 -25.69 -2.25 0.17
C GLU A 153 -27.05 -1.55 0.36
N THR A 154 -27.52 -1.38 1.61
CA THR A 154 -28.88 -0.86 1.93
C THR A 154 -28.94 0.66 2.04
N ASP A 155 -27.86 1.34 2.44
CA ASP A 155 -27.83 2.79 2.62
C ASP A 155 -27.38 3.51 1.34
N GLN A 156 -28.36 4.09 0.62
CA GLN A 156 -28.06 4.85 -0.60
C GLN A 156 -27.18 6.10 -0.38
N ALA A 157 -27.33 6.77 0.77
CA ALA A 157 -26.51 7.94 1.10
C ALA A 157 -25.04 7.51 1.35
N PHE A 158 -24.86 6.39 2.02
CA PHE A 158 -23.55 5.76 2.20
C PHE A 158 -22.92 5.41 0.85
N LEU A 159 -23.66 4.72 -0.05
CA LEU A 159 -23.15 4.35 -1.37
C LEU A 159 -22.80 5.55 -2.25
N LYS A 160 -23.55 6.65 -2.16
CA LYS A 160 -23.18 7.92 -2.84
C LYS A 160 -21.86 8.48 -2.32
N ARG A 161 -21.60 8.39 -1.02
CA ARG A 161 -20.30 8.80 -0.43
C ARG A 161 -19.17 7.90 -0.90
N VAL A 162 -19.39 6.58 -0.97
CA VAL A 162 -18.41 5.61 -1.50
C VAL A 162 -18.11 5.89 -2.96
N GLU A 163 -19.12 6.14 -3.80
CA GLU A 163 -18.95 6.54 -5.20
C GLU A 163 -18.09 7.81 -5.33
N LYS A 164 -18.37 8.82 -4.50
CA LYS A 164 -17.54 10.03 -4.41
C LYS A 164 -16.10 9.68 -4.04
N GLY A 165 -15.92 8.77 -3.08
CA GLY A 165 -14.61 8.30 -2.65
C GLY A 165 -13.80 7.71 -3.80
N TYR A 166 -14.38 6.84 -4.60
CA TYR A 166 -13.70 6.30 -5.79
C TYR A 166 -13.34 7.38 -6.81
N LYS A 167 -14.21 8.38 -7.03
CA LYS A 167 -13.91 9.52 -7.92
C LYS A 167 -12.70 10.32 -7.42
N GLU A 168 -12.61 10.57 -6.11
CA GLU A 168 -11.46 11.28 -5.53
C GLU A 168 -10.18 10.43 -5.59
N ILE A 169 -10.25 9.11 -5.37
CA ILE A 169 -9.12 8.19 -5.50
C ILE A 169 -8.58 8.21 -6.94
N ILE A 170 -9.44 8.09 -7.95
CA ILE A 170 -9.05 8.18 -9.37
C ILE A 170 -8.34 9.49 -9.66
N LYS A 171 -8.88 10.61 -9.15
CA LYS A 171 -8.33 11.95 -9.36
C LYS A 171 -6.99 12.15 -8.64
N SER A 172 -6.82 11.56 -7.47
CA SER A 172 -5.62 11.75 -6.64
C SER A 172 -4.41 10.94 -7.13
N ASP A 173 -4.63 9.82 -7.82
CA ASP A 173 -3.57 8.93 -8.32
C ASP A 173 -3.89 8.42 -9.73
N PRO A 174 -3.96 9.33 -10.73
CA PRO A 174 -4.38 8.97 -12.09
C PRO A 174 -3.38 8.07 -12.83
N ASP A 175 -2.14 7.97 -12.37
CA ASP A 175 -1.13 7.09 -12.94
C ASP A 175 -1.40 5.62 -12.59
N ARG A 176 -1.77 5.36 -11.34
CA ARG A 176 -2.04 4.01 -10.82
C ARG A 176 -3.50 3.61 -10.96
N VAL A 177 -4.44 4.54 -10.80
CA VAL A 177 -5.87 4.24 -10.72
C VAL A 177 -6.57 4.64 -12.03
N LYS A 178 -7.19 3.67 -12.69
CA LYS A 178 -7.94 3.86 -13.94
C LYS A 178 -9.39 3.48 -13.74
N SER A 179 -10.29 4.19 -14.40
CA SER A 179 -11.71 3.83 -14.41
C SER A 179 -12.06 3.09 -15.69
N VAL A 180 -12.88 2.05 -15.58
CA VAL A 180 -13.46 1.30 -16.68
C VAL A 180 -14.97 1.33 -16.52
N LYS A 181 -15.68 1.80 -17.55
CA LYS A 181 -17.14 1.91 -17.52
C LYS A 181 -17.78 0.60 -17.95
N ASN A 182 -18.59 0.01 -17.07
CA ASN A 182 -19.29 -1.25 -17.36
C ASN A 182 -20.74 -1.02 -17.84
N ASP A 183 -20.87 -0.42 -19.03
CA ASP A 183 -22.14 -0.30 -19.77
C ASP A 183 -22.44 -1.61 -20.50
N LYS A 184 -21.39 -2.18 -21.12
CA LYS A 184 -21.41 -3.46 -21.84
C LYS A 184 -20.23 -4.29 -21.35
N LEU A 185 -20.52 -5.44 -20.74
CA LEU A 185 -19.52 -6.30 -20.11
C LEU A 185 -18.34 -6.67 -21.04
N PRO A 186 -18.55 -7.11 -22.30
CA PRO A 186 -17.42 -7.45 -23.17
C PRO A 186 -16.46 -6.27 -23.38
N LYS A 187 -17.01 -5.06 -23.62
CA LYS A 187 -16.21 -3.85 -23.81
C LYS A 187 -15.42 -3.50 -22.55
N ALA A 188 -16.04 -3.63 -21.37
CA ALA A 188 -15.36 -3.37 -20.12
C ALA A 188 -14.22 -4.37 -19.85
N ILE A 189 -14.40 -5.63 -20.23
CA ILE A 189 -13.36 -6.66 -20.16
C ILE A 189 -12.20 -6.30 -21.10
N ASP A 190 -12.47 -5.92 -22.35
CA ASP A 190 -11.44 -5.57 -23.33
C ASP A 190 -10.62 -4.38 -22.86
N GLU A 191 -11.27 -3.30 -22.42
CA GLU A 191 -10.61 -2.09 -21.90
C GLU A 191 -9.75 -2.40 -20.66
N ALA A 192 -10.28 -3.19 -19.73
CA ALA A 192 -9.55 -3.60 -18.54
C ALA A 192 -8.34 -4.50 -18.89
N PHE A 193 -8.50 -5.44 -19.79
CA PHE A 193 -7.43 -6.30 -20.29
C PHE A 193 -6.31 -5.47 -20.94
N ASP A 194 -6.64 -4.50 -21.78
CA ASP A 194 -5.65 -3.63 -22.42
C ASP A 194 -4.86 -2.82 -21.39
N LEU A 195 -5.51 -2.29 -20.36
CA LEU A 195 -4.86 -1.59 -19.25
C LEU A 195 -3.89 -2.52 -18.50
N VAL A 196 -4.28 -3.77 -18.22
CA VAL A 196 -3.42 -4.76 -17.58
C VAL A 196 -2.22 -5.07 -18.47
N MET A 197 -2.43 -5.35 -19.76
CA MET A 197 -1.36 -5.64 -20.71
C MET A 197 -0.40 -4.47 -20.88
N GLN A 198 -0.89 -3.23 -20.87
CA GLN A 198 -0.06 -2.03 -20.84
C GLN A 198 0.77 -1.95 -19.55
N SER A 199 0.17 -2.26 -18.40
CA SER A 199 0.89 -2.29 -17.11
C SER A 199 1.98 -3.35 -17.11
N LEU A 200 1.74 -4.53 -17.70
CA LEU A 200 2.75 -5.58 -17.83
C LEU A 200 3.92 -5.18 -18.76
N LYS A 201 3.62 -4.47 -19.86
CA LYS A 201 4.63 -3.93 -20.80
C LYS A 201 5.42 -2.78 -20.19
N ARG A 202 4.82 -1.98 -19.31
CA ARG A 202 5.53 -0.95 -18.55
C ARG A 202 6.48 -1.65 -17.56
N ARG A 203 7.66 -2.04 -18.05
CA ARG A 203 8.75 -2.49 -17.19
C ARG A 203 9.01 -1.42 -16.13
N LYS A 204 9.44 -1.82 -14.92
CA LYS A 204 9.91 -0.96 -13.82
C LYS A 204 11.01 0.04 -14.22
N GLN A 205 11.37 0.11 -15.52
CA GLN A 205 12.37 1.03 -16.08
C GLN A 205 12.07 2.52 -15.83
N HIS A 206 10.79 2.94 -15.72
CA HIS A 206 10.50 4.39 -15.64
C HIS A 206 10.83 5.04 -14.30
N LYS A 207 10.71 4.31 -13.19
CA LYS A 207 10.91 4.93 -11.87
C LYS A 207 12.38 5.01 -11.45
N ARG A 208 13.22 4.07 -11.91
CA ARG A 208 14.68 4.11 -11.68
C ARG A 208 15.44 4.99 -12.68
N GLN A 209 14.92 5.19 -13.89
CA GLN A 209 15.46 6.17 -14.84
C GLN A 209 15.43 7.61 -14.30
N SER A 210 14.47 7.93 -13.42
CA SER A 210 14.42 9.24 -12.78
C SER A 210 15.57 9.46 -11.79
N LEU A 211 16.03 8.40 -11.10
CA LEU A 211 17.26 8.47 -10.28
C LEU A 211 18.51 8.52 -11.15
N ALA A 212 18.54 7.80 -12.28
CA ALA A 212 19.66 7.85 -13.23
C ALA A 212 19.86 9.25 -13.83
N VAL A 213 18.77 10.00 -14.07
CA VAL A 213 18.86 11.40 -14.48
C VAL A 213 19.46 12.28 -13.38
N LEU A 214 19.19 11.94 -12.11
CA LEU A 214 19.74 12.67 -10.97
C LEU A 214 21.20 12.32 -10.69
N ALA A 215 21.65 11.11 -11.03
CA ALA A 215 23.07 10.72 -10.90
C ALA A 215 24.03 11.57 -11.76
N LYS A 216 23.49 12.31 -12.73
CA LYS A 216 24.22 13.31 -13.52
C LYS A 216 24.16 14.72 -12.90
N ALA A 217 23.37 14.91 -11.85
CA ALA A 217 23.21 16.16 -11.16
C ALA A 217 23.86 16.06 -9.76
N GLU A 218 24.43 17.16 -9.31
CA GLU A 218 25.02 17.33 -7.98
C GLU A 218 24.08 16.93 -6.83
N ASP A 219 24.63 16.80 -5.62
CA ASP A 219 23.93 16.55 -4.35
C ASP A 219 22.55 17.19 -4.30
N GLY A 220 21.58 16.49 -3.76
CA GLY A 220 20.20 16.95 -3.76
C GLY A 220 19.50 16.85 -2.43
N ARG A 221 18.57 17.79 -2.20
CA ARG A 221 17.66 17.72 -1.07
C ARG A 221 16.37 16.99 -1.45
N PHE A 222 16.10 15.94 -0.69
CA PHE A 222 15.00 15.02 -0.94
C PHE A 222 13.96 15.09 0.18
N LYS A 223 12.74 14.72 -0.16
CA LYS A 223 11.62 14.49 0.74
C LYS A 223 11.09 13.10 0.54
N ALA A 224 10.84 12.38 1.61
CA ALA A 224 10.34 11.02 1.55
C ALA A 224 9.44 10.67 2.74
N ILE A 225 8.65 9.62 2.59
CA ILE A 225 7.82 9.05 3.65
C ILE A 225 8.56 7.88 4.26
N VAL A 226 8.71 7.87 5.58
CA VAL A 226 9.30 6.75 6.32
C VAL A 226 8.42 5.52 6.16
N GLY A 227 9.02 4.41 5.78
CA GLY A 227 8.37 3.11 5.66
C GLY A 227 8.63 2.23 6.89
N ARG A 228 9.70 1.46 6.88
CA ARG A 228 10.07 0.55 7.98
C ARG A 228 11.58 0.48 8.18
N ILE A 229 11.98 0.10 9.37
CA ILE A 229 13.37 -0.30 9.63
C ILE A 229 13.56 -1.75 9.20
N GLY A 230 14.68 -2.06 8.61
CA GLY A 230 15.11 -3.39 8.17
C GLY A 230 16.60 -3.58 8.37
N ARG A 231 17.16 -4.66 7.82
CA ARG A 231 18.59 -4.93 7.79
C ARG A 231 19.04 -5.23 6.36
N ASP A 232 20.27 -4.90 6.04
CA ASP A 232 20.90 -5.30 4.76
C ASP A 232 21.48 -6.73 4.84
N ASP A 233 22.10 -7.17 3.75
CA ASP A 233 22.71 -8.51 3.66
C ASP A 233 23.91 -8.71 4.62
N ASN A 234 24.44 -7.63 5.20
CA ASN A 234 25.49 -7.64 6.23
C ASN A 234 24.93 -7.40 7.63
N ASP A 235 23.62 -7.55 7.81
CA ASP A 235 22.89 -7.36 9.07
C ASP A 235 22.94 -5.93 9.64
N LYS A 236 23.32 -4.93 8.81
CA LYS A 236 23.33 -3.52 9.24
C LYS A 236 21.95 -2.90 9.14
N PRO A 237 21.56 -2.04 10.10
CA PRO A 237 20.24 -1.42 10.11
C PRO A 237 20.04 -0.50 8.90
N THR A 238 18.89 -0.61 8.29
CA THR A 238 18.46 0.18 7.13
C THR A 238 17.08 0.77 7.34
N LEU A 239 16.80 1.90 6.71
CA LEU A 239 15.49 2.55 6.70
C LEU A 239 14.90 2.50 5.31
N LEU A 240 13.74 1.86 5.16
CA LEU A 240 12.95 1.98 3.95
C LEU A 240 12.28 3.34 3.91
N ILE A 241 12.46 4.07 2.83
CA ILE A 241 11.74 5.30 2.53
C ILE A 241 10.95 5.16 1.24
N ASN A 242 9.81 5.83 1.18
CA ASN A 242 8.86 5.75 0.07
C ASN A 242 8.57 7.12 -0.52
N GLU A 243 8.05 7.16 -1.74
CA GLU A 243 7.64 8.38 -2.45
C GLU A 243 8.72 9.46 -2.48
N ILE A 244 9.92 9.10 -2.88
CA ILE A 244 11.06 10.00 -2.88
C ILE A 244 10.88 11.09 -3.93
N LYS A 245 10.96 12.36 -3.50
CA LYS A 245 10.79 13.57 -4.33
C LYS A 245 11.90 14.57 -4.05
N ARG A 246 12.16 15.51 -4.97
CA ARG A 246 12.88 16.75 -4.61
C ARG A 246 11.98 17.59 -3.69
N VAL A 247 12.57 18.32 -2.74
CA VAL A 247 11.79 19.13 -1.76
C VAL A 247 10.82 20.07 -2.45
N ASN A 248 11.24 20.73 -3.53
CA ASN A 248 10.40 21.64 -4.30
C ASN A 248 9.72 20.98 -5.51
N GLY A 249 9.81 19.63 -5.62
CA GLY A 249 9.30 18.87 -6.76
C GLY A 249 7.98 18.13 -6.43
N ARG A 250 7.06 18.11 -7.39
CA ARG A 250 5.82 17.31 -7.27
C ARG A 250 6.00 15.87 -7.76
N LYS A 251 7.00 15.64 -8.63
CA LYS A 251 7.24 14.33 -9.26
C LYS A 251 7.92 13.35 -8.31
N VAL A 252 7.38 12.14 -8.19
CA VAL A 252 8.04 11.03 -7.50
C VAL A 252 9.21 10.56 -8.35
N LEU A 253 10.40 10.56 -7.79
CA LEU A 253 11.64 10.16 -8.43
C LEU A 253 11.90 8.66 -8.28
N ALA A 254 11.55 8.12 -7.12
CA ALA A 254 11.58 6.70 -6.84
C ALA A 254 10.43 6.34 -5.90
N ASP A 255 9.89 5.12 -6.06
CA ASP A 255 8.83 4.63 -5.18
C ASP A 255 9.36 4.37 -3.79
N HIS A 256 10.55 3.80 -3.72
CA HIS A 256 11.22 3.47 -2.48
C HIS A 256 12.74 3.41 -2.67
N ALA A 257 13.46 3.57 -1.58
CA ALA A 257 14.88 3.24 -1.44
C ALA A 257 15.16 2.77 -0.02
N TRP A 258 16.25 2.02 0.14
CA TRP A 258 16.81 1.71 1.44
C TRP A 258 17.95 2.66 1.73
N LEU A 259 17.89 3.33 2.87
CA LEU A 259 18.96 4.17 3.39
C LEU A 259 19.68 3.42 4.51
N ALA A 260 21.00 3.51 4.57
CA ALA A 260 21.73 3.07 5.74
C ALA A 260 21.26 3.87 6.97
N TYR A 261 20.83 3.19 8.03
CA TYR A 261 20.36 3.84 9.27
C TYR A 261 21.57 4.23 10.12
N GLY A 262 22.16 5.38 9.76
CA GLY A 262 23.36 5.91 10.40
C GLY A 262 23.06 7.06 11.37
N ARG A 263 24.12 7.67 11.89
CA ARG A 263 24.09 8.77 12.87
C ARG A 263 23.17 9.92 12.47
N GLU A 264 23.13 10.28 11.20
CA GLU A 264 22.32 11.43 10.73
C GLU A 264 20.81 11.15 10.83
N LEU A 265 20.36 9.94 10.52
CA LEU A 265 18.95 9.54 10.71
C LEU A 265 18.61 9.40 12.20
N ALA A 266 19.54 8.91 13.00
CA ALA A 266 19.35 8.76 14.45
C ALA A 266 19.21 10.10 15.20
N LYS A 267 19.82 11.19 14.72
CA LYS A 267 19.69 12.55 15.31
C LYS A 267 18.27 13.09 15.34
N VAL A 268 17.39 12.67 14.44
CA VAL A 268 15.98 13.13 14.43
C VAL A 268 15.06 12.34 15.36
N GLY A 269 15.64 11.43 16.16
CA GLY A 269 14.91 10.58 17.08
C GLY A 269 14.24 9.37 16.39
N THR A 270 13.28 8.75 17.08
CA THR A 270 12.59 7.57 16.55
C THR A 270 11.69 7.94 15.36
N LEU A 271 12.03 7.41 14.21
CA LEU A 271 11.22 7.55 13.01
C LEU A 271 10.14 6.47 12.97
N LEU A 272 8.88 6.87 12.75
CA LEU A 272 7.74 5.99 12.65
C LEU A 272 7.27 5.86 11.20
N PRO A 273 6.69 4.71 10.81
CA PRO A 273 6.07 4.57 9.49
C PRO A 273 5.04 5.67 9.24
N GLY A 274 5.17 6.36 8.10
CA GLY A 274 4.32 7.50 7.74
C GLY A 274 4.89 8.87 8.11
N ASP A 275 5.95 8.96 8.91
CA ASP A 275 6.70 10.20 9.12
C ASP A 275 7.21 10.75 7.79
N ILE A 276 7.29 12.07 7.67
CA ILE A 276 7.85 12.71 6.49
C ILE A 276 9.18 13.34 6.88
N ILE A 277 10.23 12.92 6.20
CA ILE A 277 11.58 13.47 6.38
C ILE A 277 12.05 14.21 5.14
N GLU A 278 12.88 15.21 5.37
CA GLU A 278 13.72 15.83 4.35
C GLU A 278 15.20 15.59 4.69
N PHE A 279 16.01 15.38 3.67
CA PHE A 279 17.44 15.12 3.85
C PHE A 279 18.23 15.51 2.60
N ASP A 280 19.48 15.82 2.79
CA ASP A 280 20.45 15.93 1.71
C ASP A 280 21.01 14.54 1.43
N GLY A 281 21.20 14.18 0.16
CA GLY A 281 21.75 12.90 -0.23
C GLY A 281 22.32 12.92 -1.64
N LYS A 282 23.23 11.99 -1.93
CA LYS A 282 23.87 11.83 -3.22
C LYS A 282 23.32 10.60 -3.92
N VAL A 283 22.91 10.75 -5.17
CA VAL A 283 22.46 9.63 -6.00
C VAL A 283 23.67 8.98 -6.65
N GLU A 284 23.95 7.74 -6.32
CA GLU A 284 25.09 6.99 -6.84
C GLU A 284 24.64 5.69 -7.50
N PRO A 285 25.30 5.29 -8.59
CA PRO A 285 25.08 3.98 -9.17
C PRO A 285 25.69 2.89 -8.28
N TYR A 286 25.03 1.74 -8.21
CA TYR A 286 25.60 0.53 -7.64
C TYR A 286 25.26 -0.68 -8.51
N GLU A 287 26.08 -1.71 -8.43
CA GLU A 287 25.85 -2.94 -9.14
C GLU A 287 25.05 -3.92 -8.28
N HIS A 288 24.05 -4.52 -8.88
CA HIS A 288 23.24 -5.57 -8.27
C HIS A 288 23.25 -6.82 -9.16
N VAL A 289 23.63 -7.95 -8.61
CA VAL A 289 23.56 -9.23 -9.30
C VAL A 289 22.17 -9.82 -9.13
N GLY A 290 21.43 -9.89 -10.22
CA GLY A 290 20.08 -10.49 -10.21
C GLY A 290 20.14 -12.01 -10.01
N LYS A 291 19.02 -12.62 -9.60
CA LYS A 291 18.90 -14.07 -9.41
C LYS A 291 19.24 -14.93 -10.65
N ASN A 292 19.27 -14.32 -11.83
CA ASN A 292 19.68 -14.93 -13.09
C ASN A 292 21.19 -14.83 -13.36
N GLY A 293 21.98 -14.41 -12.37
CA GLY A 293 23.44 -14.22 -12.48
C GLY A 293 23.85 -13.00 -13.31
N LYS A 294 22.93 -12.18 -13.83
CA LYS A 294 23.27 -10.99 -14.60
C LYS A 294 23.44 -9.80 -13.67
N THR A 295 24.49 -9.01 -13.92
CA THR A 295 24.74 -7.74 -13.24
C THR A 295 23.87 -6.65 -13.85
N TYR A 296 23.20 -5.88 -12.98
CA TYR A 296 22.40 -4.73 -13.33
C TYR A 296 22.95 -3.50 -12.61
N GLN A 297 23.03 -2.38 -13.33
CA GLN A 297 23.34 -1.10 -12.71
C GLN A 297 22.03 -0.49 -12.16
N GLU A 298 22.00 -0.23 -10.88
CA GLU A 298 20.92 0.43 -10.16
C GLU A 298 21.41 1.74 -9.53
N PHE A 299 20.48 2.54 -8.98
CA PHE A 299 20.82 3.80 -8.35
C PHE A 299 20.25 3.84 -6.93
N GLY A 300 21.09 4.22 -5.98
CA GLY A 300 20.75 4.41 -4.58
C GLY A 300 20.97 5.85 -4.12
N ILE A 301 20.55 6.18 -2.91
CA ILE A 301 20.83 7.46 -2.27
C ILE A 301 21.76 7.19 -1.09
N ASN A 302 22.94 7.76 -1.16
CA ASN A 302 24.00 7.63 -0.16
C ASN A 302 24.38 9.00 0.42
N ASP A 303 25.34 9.01 1.34
CA ASP A 303 25.88 10.24 1.99
C ASP A 303 24.76 11.12 2.56
N ILE A 304 23.89 10.50 3.38
CA ILE A 304 22.74 11.17 3.96
C ILE A 304 23.17 12.17 5.01
N LYS A 305 22.74 13.43 4.85
CA LYS A 305 23.08 14.56 5.74
C LYS A 305 21.85 15.41 6.03
N LYS A 306 21.92 16.23 7.07
CA LYS A 306 20.91 17.26 7.41
C LYS A 306 19.49 16.71 7.40
N VAL A 307 19.27 15.56 8.02
CA VAL A 307 17.95 14.94 8.12
C VAL A 307 17.06 15.80 9.02
N VAL A 308 15.86 16.11 8.55
CA VAL A 308 14.86 16.89 9.31
C VAL A 308 13.52 16.16 9.25
N LEU A 309 12.89 16.01 10.40
CA LEU A 309 11.52 15.51 10.49
C LEU A 309 10.53 16.64 10.21
N ILE A 310 9.88 16.59 9.04
CA ILE A 310 8.95 17.64 8.59
C ILE A 310 7.55 17.44 9.14
N LYS A 311 7.11 16.18 9.21
CA LYS A 311 5.79 15.83 9.72
C LYS A 311 5.88 14.52 10.47
N ALA A 312 5.63 14.59 11.76
CA ALA A 312 5.46 13.42 12.59
C ALA A 312 4.04 12.86 12.45
N VAL A 313 3.92 11.54 12.41
CA VAL A 313 2.64 10.89 12.64
C VAL A 313 2.20 11.25 14.06
N ARG A 314 1.06 11.95 14.20
CA ARG A 314 0.51 12.28 15.53
C ARG A 314 -0.09 11.01 16.13
N VAL A 315 0.63 10.38 17.04
CA VAL A 315 0.04 9.47 18.01
C VAL A 315 -0.65 10.35 19.05
N LYS A 316 -1.98 10.21 19.24
CA LYS A 316 -2.68 10.94 20.31
C LYS A 316 -2.05 10.56 21.64
N LYS A 317 -1.47 11.53 22.35
CA LYS A 317 -0.94 11.35 23.71
C LYS A 317 -2.10 11.03 24.64
N ASN A 318 -2.14 9.82 25.19
CA ASN A 318 -2.74 9.60 26.52
C ASN A 318 -1.69 9.97 27.58
N LYS A 319 -2.11 10.33 28.78
CA LYS A 319 -1.22 10.79 29.86
C LYS A 319 -0.10 9.79 30.26
N ASP A 320 -0.21 8.53 29.80
CA ASP A 320 0.72 7.43 30.07
C ASP A 320 1.58 7.03 28.86
N ASP A 321 1.52 7.79 27.75
CA ASP A 321 2.37 7.51 26.59
C ASP A 321 3.81 7.93 26.88
N PHE A 322 4.74 6.99 26.70
CA PHE A 322 6.17 7.28 26.70
C PHE A 322 6.44 8.46 25.75
N ALA A 323 7.08 9.50 26.27
CA ALA A 323 7.45 10.64 25.46
C ALA A 323 8.32 10.16 24.29
N ARG A 324 8.11 10.73 23.11
CA ARG A 324 8.94 10.42 21.92
C ARG A 324 10.44 10.67 22.19
N GLU A 325 10.73 11.51 23.17
CA GLU A 325 12.05 11.85 23.70
C GLU A 325 12.68 10.71 24.51
N ASP A 326 11.87 9.82 25.13
CA ASP A 326 12.35 8.67 25.89
C ASP A 326 12.90 7.53 25.00
N LEU A 327 12.74 7.68 23.69
CA LEU A 327 13.23 6.78 22.67
C LEU A 327 14.45 7.37 21.96
N THR A 328 15.38 7.98 22.69
CA THR A 328 16.68 8.42 22.17
C THR A 328 17.55 7.22 21.82
N TYR A 329 17.63 6.95 20.53
CA TYR A 329 18.23 5.74 19.95
C TYR A 329 19.71 5.86 19.59
N LEU A 330 20.37 6.96 19.96
CA LEU A 330 21.68 7.30 19.40
C LEU A 330 22.80 6.29 19.72
N ASP A 331 22.79 5.73 20.92
CA ASP A 331 23.86 4.81 21.34
C ASP A 331 23.56 3.33 21.10
N ALA A 332 22.32 3.02 20.80
CA ALA A 332 21.80 1.66 20.80
C ALA A 332 21.74 0.98 19.44
N ILE A 333 21.79 1.75 18.36
CA ILE A 333 21.83 1.19 17.00
C ILE A 333 23.23 0.65 16.66
N LEU A 334 24.20 1.00 17.47
CA LEU A 334 25.59 0.54 17.35
C LEU A 334 25.89 -0.72 18.17
N ASP A 335 24.91 -1.20 18.99
CA ASP A 335 25.03 -2.40 19.83
C ASP A 335 23.90 -3.39 19.49
N ASP A 336 24.27 -4.54 18.88
CA ASP A 336 23.33 -5.55 18.38
C ASP A 336 22.39 -6.12 19.48
N LYS A 337 22.88 -6.29 20.72
CA LYS A 337 22.06 -6.75 21.85
C LYS A 337 20.93 -5.78 22.19
N LEU A 338 21.19 -4.49 22.07
CA LEU A 338 20.25 -3.45 22.41
C LEU A 338 19.17 -3.28 21.32
N PHE A 339 19.48 -3.59 20.05
CA PHE A 339 18.51 -3.58 18.95
C PHE A 339 17.43 -4.67 19.11
N GLU A 340 17.85 -5.91 19.42
CA GLU A 340 16.91 -7.03 19.66
C GLU A 340 16.01 -6.77 20.87
N GLU A 341 16.57 -6.22 21.95
CA GLU A 341 15.82 -5.88 23.15
C GLU A 341 14.78 -4.78 22.91
N ARG A 342 15.07 -3.83 22.03
CA ARG A 342 14.21 -2.70 21.70
C ARG A 342 13.19 -3.02 20.60
N LEU A 343 13.56 -3.84 19.61
CA LEU A 343 12.58 -4.43 18.69
C LEU A 343 11.55 -5.25 19.49
N SER A 344 12.01 -6.02 20.47
CA SER A 344 11.16 -6.76 21.40
C SER A 344 10.30 -5.82 22.29
N ARG A 345 10.80 -4.65 22.69
CA ARG A 345 10.01 -3.62 23.39
C ARG A 345 9.02 -2.94 22.48
N TYR A 346 9.38 -2.62 21.23
CA TYR A 346 8.47 -2.08 20.22
C TYR A 346 7.35 -3.06 19.89
N LEU A 347 7.67 -4.32 19.68
CA LEU A 347 6.69 -5.37 19.46
C LEU A 347 5.79 -5.59 20.68
N ARG A 348 6.34 -5.55 21.91
CA ARG A 348 5.56 -5.57 23.16
C ARG A 348 4.67 -4.34 23.32
N TYR A 349 5.14 -3.16 22.91
CA TYR A 349 4.34 -1.92 22.90
C TYR A 349 3.17 -2.04 21.91
N VAL A 350 3.41 -2.49 20.70
CA VAL A 350 2.36 -2.75 19.70
C VAL A 350 1.36 -3.81 20.20
N THR A 351 1.87 -4.88 20.82
CA THR A 351 1.03 -5.94 21.41
C THR A 351 0.24 -5.42 22.63
N ALA A 352 0.85 -4.62 23.50
CA ALA A 352 0.18 -4.00 24.64
C ALA A 352 -0.85 -2.94 24.20
N MET A 353 -0.58 -2.18 23.14
CA MET A 353 -1.58 -1.30 22.52
C MET A 353 -2.77 -2.09 21.98
N ILE A 354 -2.52 -3.20 21.31
CA ILE A 354 -3.57 -4.11 20.85
C ILE A 354 -4.38 -4.64 22.05
N HIS A 355 -3.72 -5.13 23.12
CA HIS A 355 -4.41 -5.65 24.31
C HIS A 355 -5.09 -4.58 25.18
N LYS A 356 -4.65 -3.32 25.13
CA LYS A 356 -5.27 -2.22 25.91
C LYS A 356 -6.52 -1.64 25.22
N TYR A 357 -6.65 -1.83 23.91
CA TYR A 357 -7.76 -1.28 23.11
C TYR A 357 -8.61 -2.34 22.43
N PHE A 358 -8.26 -3.62 22.59
CA PHE A 358 -9.01 -4.81 22.21
C PHE A 358 -9.08 -5.81 23.37
#